data_6371d249ec41096f48881af8ca44d96c
#
_entry.id   6371d249ec41096f48881af8ca44d96c
#
_cell.length_a   1.000
_cell.length_b   1.000
_cell.length_c   1.000
_cell.angle_alpha   90.00
_cell.angle_beta   90.00
_cell.angle_gamma   90.00
#
_symmetry.space_group_name_H-M   'P 1'
#
loop_
_entity.id
_entity.type
_entity.pdbx_description
1 polymer ?
#
loop_
_entity_poly.entity_id
_entity_poly.type
_entity_poly.pdbx_seq_one_letter_code
_entity_poly.pdbx_strand_id
1 'polypeptide(L)'
;MKFISKIKVGVLTSLTAFFFVGCNTTDKINQTKLKKSNSKRIDSLKPKEIVILLGARIWEGVSEKQLENYRRVFSFGDSDKDGRHSKKEYIVNGRYMSLEARQGIFKASDTNNDEFVTQAEYVENRIITDEAKQLFNLMDTDQNGRLTALEFIKTGKVKDQQLAKEIFSALDTDGNKELIIPEYLRVWGKWARNISP
;
A
#
# COMPACT_ATOMS: atom_id res chain seq x y z
N MET A 1 33.54 45.51 -52.26
CA MET A 1 32.32 45.90 -53.00
C MET A 1 31.17 45.86 -52.00
N LYS A 2 30.82 46.99 -51.33
CA LYS A 2 29.75 47.96 -51.68
C LYS A 2 28.44 47.20 -52.07
N PHE A 3 27.35 47.31 -51.28
CA PHE A 3 26.40 48.41 -51.07
C PHE A 3 25.45 48.03 -49.95
N ILE A 4 25.27 48.76 -48.87
CA ILE A 4 24.50 49.97 -48.48
C ILE A 4 23.00 49.90 -48.86
N SER A 5 22.20 50.15 -47.74
CA SER A 5 20.96 50.93 -47.72
C SER A 5 19.67 50.12 -47.93
N LYS A 6 18.61 50.28 -47.10
CA LYS A 6 17.93 51.49 -46.59
C LYS A 6 16.97 51.15 -45.45
N ILE A 7 16.96 52.05 -44.48
CA ILE A 7 15.98 52.23 -43.43
C ILE A 7 14.65 52.70 -44.03
N LYS A 8 13.51 52.17 -43.57
CA LYS A 8 12.22 52.86 -43.60
C LYS A 8 11.54 52.81 -42.24
N VAL A 9 11.37 53.99 -41.72
CA VAL A 9 10.53 54.35 -40.58
C VAL A 9 9.06 54.40 -41.04
N GLY A 10 8.15 53.90 -40.24
CA GLY A 10 6.72 53.96 -40.49
C GLY A 10 5.90 53.75 -39.24
N VAL A 11 5.65 54.82 -38.58
CA VAL A 11 4.40 55.30 -37.96
C VAL A 11 3.61 54.36 -37.01
N LEU A 12 3.61 54.83 -35.78
CA LEU A 12 2.79 54.51 -34.63
C LEU A 12 1.31 54.81 -34.89
N THR A 13 0.41 53.79 -34.73
CA THR A 13 -0.98 54.04 -34.41
C THR A 13 -1.41 53.18 -33.23
N SER A 14 -1.71 53.87 -32.14
CA SER A 14 -2.28 53.28 -30.93
C SER A 14 -3.70 52.82 -31.19
N LEU A 15 -3.96 51.55 -30.94
CA LEU A 15 -5.31 50.99 -30.83
C LEU A 15 -5.52 50.47 -29.41
N THR A 16 -6.24 51.24 -28.63
CA THR A 16 -6.73 50.84 -27.32
C THR A 16 -7.81 49.78 -27.48
N ALA A 17 -7.49 48.53 -27.21
CA ALA A 17 -8.47 47.46 -27.12
C ALA A 17 -8.97 47.33 -25.66
N PHE A 18 -10.23 47.66 -25.46
CA PHE A 18 -11.00 47.34 -24.26
C PHE A 18 -11.09 45.86 -24.07
N PHE A 19 -10.42 45.28 -23.08
CA PHE A 19 -10.69 43.90 -22.68
C PHE A 19 -11.94 43.88 -21.81
N PHE A 20 -13.03 43.37 -22.37
CA PHE A 20 -14.16 42.85 -21.61
C PHE A 20 -13.72 41.58 -20.86
N VAL A 21 -13.59 41.64 -19.56
CA VAL A 21 -13.48 40.46 -18.72
C VAL A 21 -14.86 39.83 -18.60
N GLY A 22 -15.18 38.97 -19.58
CA GLY A 22 -16.30 38.04 -19.47
C GLY A 22 -15.94 36.94 -18.51
N CYS A 23 -16.52 36.95 -17.30
CA CYS A 23 -16.42 35.88 -16.34
C CYS A 23 -17.18 34.66 -16.88
N ASN A 24 -16.46 33.74 -17.56
CA ASN A 24 -17.03 32.53 -18.12
C ASN A 24 -17.35 31.53 -17.02
N THR A 25 -18.64 31.36 -16.70
CA THR A 25 -19.15 30.29 -15.83
C THR A 25 -18.82 28.88 -16.32
N THR A 26 -18.48 28.70 -17.60
CA THR A 26 -18.00 27.45 -18.20
C THR A 26 -16.65 27.01 -17.66
N ASP A 27 -15.74 27.94 -17.30
CA ASP A 27 -14.42 27.57 -16.76
C ASP A 27 -14.51 26.97 -15.36
N LYS A 28 -15.47 27.42 -14.53
CA LYS A 28 -15.69 26.84 -13.20
C LYS A 28 -16.26 25.42 -13.28
N ILE A 29 -17.12 25.13 -14.24
CA ILE A 29 -17.69 23.79 -14.44
C ILE A 29 -16.62 22.82 -14.95
N ASN A 30 -15.72 23.28 -15.84
CA ASN A 30 -14.61 22.46 -16.34
C ASN A 30 -13.56 22.20 -15.28
N GLN A 31 -13.23 23.19 -14.43
CA GLN A 31 -12.30 22.98 -13.31
C GLN A 31 -12.88 22.05 -12.23
N THR A 32 -14.19 22.09 -12.00
CA THR A 32 -14.83 21.17 -11.04
C THR A 32 -14.92 19.74 -11.60
N LYS A 33 -15.12 19.59 -12.91
CA LYS A 33 -15.05 18.26 -13.57
C LYS A 33 -13.63 17.72 -13.64
N LEU A 34 -12.60 18.55 -13.88
CA LEU A 34 -11.19 18.13 -13.81
C LEU A 34 -10.78 17.74 -12.39
N LYS A 35 -11.23 18.47 -11.35
CA LYS A 35 -10.97 18.09 -9.95
C LYS A 35 -11.63 16.76 -9.54
N LYS A 36 -12.79 16.42 -10.11
CA LYS A 36 -13.43 15.10 -9.91
C LYS A 36 -12.73 13.96 -10.63
N SER A 37 -11.97 14.23 -11.70
CA SER A 37 -11.23 13.20 -12.44
C SER A 37 -9.87 12.84 -11.81
N ASN A 38 -9.39 13.60 -10.83
CA ASN A 38 -8.11 13.37 -10.14
C ASN A 38 -8.23 12.63 -8.80
N SER A 39 -9.43 12.21 -8.41
CA SER A 39 -9.58 11.28 -7.27
C SER A 39 -9.02 9.93 -7.68
N LYS A 40 -8.08 9.38 -6.91
CA LYS A 40 -7.57 8.04 -7.13
C LYS A 40 -8.71 7.03 -7.02
N ARG A 41 -8.72 6.01 -7.87
CA ARG A 41 -9.73 4.94 -7.82
C ARG A 41 -9.66 4.13 -6.53
N ILE A 42 -8.47 3.99 -5.99
CA ILE A 42 -8.24 3.33 -4.71
C ILE A 42 -9.00 4.02 -3.56
N ASP A 43 -9.18 5.35 -3.61
CA ASP A 43 -9.89 6.11 -2.57
C ASP A 43 -11.39 5.77 -2.49
N SER A 44 -11.94 5.10 -3.49
CA SER A 44 -13.33 4.62 -3.50
C SER A 44 -13.52 3.26 -2.84
N LEU A 45 -12.42 2.56 -2.52
CA LEU A 45 -12.44 1.21 -1.93
C LEU A 45 -12.15 1.26 -0.43
N LYS A 46 -12.82 0.39 0.31
CA LYS A 46 -12.43 0.13 1.70
C LYS A 46 -11.13 -0.68 1.75
N PRO A 47 -10.27 -0.49 2.75
CA PRO A 47 -9.00 -1.19 2.84
C PRO A 47 -9.12 -2.71 2.70
N LYS A 48 -10.10 -3.33 3.35
CA LYS A 48 -10.36 -4.77 3.28
C LYS A 48 -10.78 -5.23 1.87
N GLU A 49 -11.49 -4.40 1.12
CA GLU A 49 -11.89 -4.71 -0.26
C GLU A 49 -10.67 -4.81 -1.18
N ILE A 50 -9.62 -4.02 -0.91
CA ILE A 50 -8.39 -4.04 -1.69
C ILE A 50 -7.68 -5.39 -1.56
N VAL A 51 -7.53 -5.92 -0.34
CA VAL A 51 -6.85 -7.22 -0.15
C VAL A 51 -7.68 -8.38 -0.73
N ILE A 52 -9.00 -8.31 -0.66
CA ILE A 52 -9.89 -9.30 -1.31
C ILE A 52 -9.72 -9.22 -2.84
N LEU A 53 -9.67 -8.02 -3.41
CA LEU A 53 -9.44 -7.82 -4.84
C LEU A 53 -8.08 -8.38 -5.29
N LEU A 54 -7.07 -8.34 -4.44
CA LEU A 54 -5.75 -8.94 -4.66
C LEU A 54 -5.76 -10.47 -4.49
N GLY A 55 -6.88 -11.06 -4.05
CA GLY A 55 -7.07 -12.51 -3.95
C GLY A 55 -6.96 -13.07 -2.53
N ALA A 56 -7.01 -12.22 -1.50
CA ALA A 56 -7.10 -12.67 -0.12
C ALA A 56 -8.43 -13.37 0.16
N ARG A 57 -8.38 -14.47 0.88
CA ARG A 57 -9.53 -15.19 1.41
C ARG A 57 -9.68 -15.01 2.92
N ILE A 58 -8.62 -14.50 3.55
CA ILE A 58 -8.54 -14.27 4.99
C ILE A 58 -8.89 -15.58 5.74
N TRP A 59 -9.92 -15.57 6.58
CA TRP A 59 -10.29 -16.76 7.37
C TRP A 59 -10.82 -17.94 6.56
N GLU A 60 -11.39 -17.71 5.38
CA GLU A 60 -12.06 -18.76 4.58
C GLU A 60 -11.12 -19.83 4.02
N GLY A 61 -9.82 -19.54 3.99
CA GLY A 61 -8.81 -20.46 3.47
C GLY A 61 -8.05 -21.27 4.51
N VAL A 62 -8.36 -21.11 5.80
CA VAL A 62 -7.56 -21.67 6.89
C VAL A 62 -8.15 -22.99 7.38
N SER A 63 -7.36 -24.07 7.32
CA SER A 63 -7.77 -25.37 7.85
C SER A 63 -7.58 -25.44 9.37
N GLU A 64 -8.37 -26.29 10.04
CA GLU A 64 -8.21 -26.54 11.49
C GLU A 64 -6.78 -27.00 11.83
N LYS A 65 -6.19 -27.87 11.02
CA LYS A 65 -4.80 -28.31 11.17
C LYS A 65 -3.81 -27.11 11.17
N GLN A 66 -4.07 -26.10 10.37
CA GLN A 66 -3.24 -24.91 10.30
C GLN A 66 -3.43 -24.02 11.53
N LEU A 67 -4.67 -23.88 12.01
CA LEU A 67 -4.98 -23.16 13.25
C LEU A 67 -4.33 -23.85 14.46
N GLU A 68 -4.41 -25.17 14.56
CA GLU A 68 -3.75 -25.96 15.60
C GLU A 68 -2.22 -25.77 15.58
N ASN A 69 -1.64 -25.75 14.36
CA ASN A 69 -0.21 -25.50 14.22
C ASN A 69 0.18 -24.09 14.70
N TYR A 70 -0.60 -23.05 14.39
CA TYR A 70 -0.34 -21.70 14.89
C TYR A 70 -0.44 -21.62 16.42
N ARG A 71 -1.47 -22.25 17.02
CA ARG A 71 -1.63 -22.32 18.48
C ARG A 71 -0.46 -23.05 19.14
N ARG A 72 0.00 -24.14 18.54
CA ARG A 72 1.17 -24.90 19.00
C ARG A 72 2.45 -24.08 18.93
N VAL A 73 2.67 -23.36 17.83
CA VAL A 73 3.86 -22.50 17.70
C VAL A 73 3.81 -21.34 18.70
N PHE A 74 2.63 -20.78 18.93
CA PHE A 74 2.43 -19.78 19.98
C PHE A 74 2.90 -20.29 21.35
N SER A 75 2.49 -21.50 21.75
CA SER A 75 2.82 -22.06 23.07
C SER A 75 4.32 -22.26 23.32
N PHE A 76 5.16 -22.30 22.27
CA PHE A 76 6.61 -22.36 22.45
C PHE A 76 7.24 -21.04 22.89
N GLY A 77 6.58 -19.93 22.63
CA GLY A 77 7.01 -18.59 23.06
C GLY A 77 6.43 -18.15 24.39
N ASP A 78 5.31 -18.74 24.79
CA ASP A 78 4.63 -18.51 26.06
C ASP A 78 5.33 -19.33 27.17
N SER A 79 6.38 -18.75 27.74
CA SER A 79 7.28 -19.46 28.65
C SER A 79 6.74 -19.59 30.08
N ASP A 80 5.94 -18.64 30.52
CA ASP A 80 5.28 -18.66 31.85
C ASP A 80 3.86 -19.24 31.80
N LYS A 81 3.36 -19.55 30.58
CA LYS A 81 2.07 -20.18 30.33
C LYS A 81 0.87 -19.34 30.81
N ASP A 82 0.99 -18.02 30.69
CA ASP A 82 -0.09 -17.10 31.03
C ASP A 82 -1.09 -16.88 29.88
N GLY A 83 -0.85 -17.50 28.70
CA GLY A 83 -1.71 -17.44 27.53
C GLY A 83 -1.49 -16.24 26.63
N ARG A 84 -0.42 -15.50 26.82
CA ARG A 84 -0.03 -14.36 26.03
C ARG A 84 1.50 -14.22 25.95
N HIS A 85 1.99 -13.53 24.95
CA HIS A 85 3.40 -13.18 24.84
C HIS A 85 3.64 -11.77 25.35
N SER A 86 4.47 -11.62 26.36
CA SER A 86 5.06 -10.34 26.77
C SER A 86 6.14 -9.89 25.77
N LYS A 87 6.51 -8.60 25.80
CA LYS A 87 7.66 -8.09 25.04
C LYS A 87 8.95 -8.87 25.35
N LYS A 88 9.12 -9.30 26.60
CA LYS A 88 10.29 -10.08 27.01
C LYS A 88 10.34 -11.42 26.29
N GLU A 89 9.24 -12.15 26.26
CA GLU A 89 9.14 -13.46 25.59
C GLU A 89 9.31 -13.36 24.09
N TYR A 90 8.55 -12.48 23.46
CA TYR A 90 8.53 -12.38 22.01
C TYR A 90 9.75 -11.65 21.42
N ILE A 91 10.14 -10.52 22.01
CA ILE A 91 11.19 -9.66 21.48
C ILE A 91 12.56 -10.04 22.03
N VAL A 92 12.72 -10.11 23.35
CA VAL A 92 14.03 -10.34 23.98
C VAL A 92 14.46 -11.80 23.82
N ASN A 93 13.59 -12.73 24.16
CA ASN A 93 13.88 -14.17 24.14
C ASN A 93 13.67 -14.82 22.78
N GLY A 94 13.06 -14.10 21.81
CA GLY A 94 12.81 -14.62 20.47
C GLY A 94 14.10 -14.97 19.73
N ARG A 95 14.11 -16.14 19.02
CA ARG A 95 15.34 -16.72 18.44
C ARG A 95 15.41 -16.63 16.92
N TYR A 96 14.30 -16.43 16.22
CA TYR A 96 14.18 -16.69 14.78
C TYR A 96 14.05 -15.41 14.02
N MET A 97 14.44 -14.35 14.13
CA MET A 97 14.37 -13.12 13.33
C MET A 97 15.26 -12.03 13.95
N SER A 98 15.53 -10.98 13.19
CA SER A 98 16.21 -9.82 13.77
C SER A 98 15.37 -9.17 14.87
N LEU A 99 16.02 -8.42 15.74
CA LEU A 99 15.36 -7.70 16.83
C LEU A 99 14.28 -6.75 16.27
N GLU A 100 14.60 -6.02 15.23
CA GLU A 100 13.71 -5.06 14.57
C GLU A 100 12.47 -5.76 13.98
N ALA A 101 12.67 -6.94 13.36
CA ALA A 101 11.58 -7.73 12.83
C ALA A 101 10.64 -8.21 13.96
N ARG A 102 11.18 -8.69 15.07
CA ARG A 102 10.39 -9.12 16.24
C ARG A 102 9.60 -7.94 16.82
N GLN A 103 10.22 -6.78 16.97
CA GLN A 103 9.55 -5.56 17.44
C GLN A 103 8.41 -5.14 16.50
N GLY A 104 8.66 -5.15 15.18
CA GLY A 104 7.65 -4.80 14.18
C GLY A 104 6.46 -5.76 14.18
N ILE A 105 6.72 -7.08 14.27
CA ILE A 105 5.67 -8.09 14.29
C ILE A 105 4.88 -8.03 15.60
N PHE A 106 5.56 -7.89 16.76
CA PHE A 106 4.89 -7.72 18.04
C PHE A 106 3.90 -6.55 17.99
N LYS A 107 4.39 -5.38 17.58
CA LYS A 107 3.55 -4.18 17.43
C LYS A 107 2.37 -4.36 16.45
N ALA A 108 2.58 -5.12 15.39
CA ALA A 108 1.52 -5.40 14.41
C ALA A 108 0.49 -6.43 14.93
N SER A 109 0.90 -7.30 15.84
CA SER A 109 0.05 -8.33 16.44
C SER A 109 -0.75 -7.81 17.63
N ASP A 110 -0.15 -6.95 18.46
CA ASP A 110 -0.80 -6.27 19.58
C ASP A 110 -1.81 -5.25 19.06
N THR A 111 -3.04 -5.71 18.80
CA THR A 111 -4.08 -4.92 18.15
C THR A 111 -4.83 -4.01 19.11
N ASN A 112 -4.86 -4.36 20.39
CA ASN A 112 -5.52 -3.58 21.44
C ASN A 112 -4.55 -2.63 22.17
N ASN A 113 -3.23 -2.72 21.86
CA ASN A 113 -2.13 -1.94 22.46
C ASN A 113 -2.02 -2.11 23.99
N ASP A 114 -2.27 -3.33 24.50
CA ASP A 114 -2.12 -3.65 25.92
C ASP A 114 -0.71 -4.13 26.30
N GLU A 115 0.23 -4.10 25.34
CA GLU A 115 1.63 -4.52 25.48
C GLU A 115 1.83 -6.03 25.61
N PHE A 116 0.81 -6.80 25.28
CA PHE A 116 0.86 -8.26 25.17
C PHE A 116 0.33 -8.70 23.81
N VAL A 117 0.66 -9.91 23.42
CA VAL A 117 0.09 -10.57 22.24
C VAL A 117 -0.58 -11.84 22.71
N THR A 118 -1.90 -11.84 22.73
CA THR A 118 -2.71 -13.03 23.04
C THR A 118 -2.58 -14.10 21.96
N GLN A 119 -2.95 -15.34 22.28
CA GLN A 119 -2.98 -16.42 21.29
C GLN A 119 -3.90 -16.06 20.09
N ALA A 120 -5.02 -15.41 20.35
CA ALA A 120 -5.96 -15.00 19.30
C ALA A 120 -5.32 -13.97 18.35
N GLU A 121 -4.69 -12.93 18.87
CA GLU A 121 -3.99 -11.90 18.09
C GLU A 121 -2.80 -12.49 17.30
N TYR A 122 -2.06 -13.40 17.92
CA TYR A 122 -0.98 -14.13 17.24
C TYR A 122 -1.52 -14.93 16.05
N VAL A 123 -2.56 -15.72 16.26
CA VAL A 123 -3.17 -16.55 15.20
C VAL A 123 -3.71 -15.68 14.08
N GLU A 124 -4.44 -14.61 14.40
CA GLU A 124 -4.95 -13.67 13.40
C GLU A 124 -3.81 -13.05 12.58
N ASN A 125 -2.77 -12.58 13.24
CA ASN A 125 -1.62 -12.03 12.55
C ASN A 125 -0.93 -13.05 11.63
N ARG A 126 -0.84 -14.33 12.06
CA ARG A 126 -0.28 -15.43 11.24
C ARG A 126 -1.12 -15.68 10.00
N ILE A 127 -2.44 -15.73 10.13
CA ILE A 127 -3.36 -15.92 8.99
C ILE A 127 -3.14 -14.81 7.97
N ILE A 128 -3.22 -13.56 8.38
CA ILE A 128 -3.08 -12.39 7.52
C ILE A 128 -1.71 -12.37 6.84
N THR A 129 -0.63 -12.59 7.58
CA THR A 129 0.72 -12.45 7.04
C THR A 129 1.18 -13.64 6.20
N ASP A 130 0.76 -14.85 6.51
CA ASP A 130 1.14 -16.02 5.72
C ASP A 130 0.40 -16.05 4.38
N GLU A 131 -0.86 -15.64 4.34
CA GLU A 131 -1.59 -15.45 3.08
C GLU A 131 -0.95 -14.35 2.22
N ALA A 132 -0.64 -13.21 2.83
CA ALA A 132 0.03 -12.12 2.14
C ALA A 132 1.38 -12.54 1.52
N LYS A 133 2.19 -13.31 2.25
CA LYS A 133 3.46 -13.85 1.73
C LYS A 133 3.25 -14.82 0.57
N GLN A 134 2.22 -15.67 0.65
CA GLN A 134 1.88 -16.57 -0.45
C GLN A 134 1.51 -15.78 -1.70
N LEU A 135 0.69 -14.74 -1.57
CA LEU A 135 0.32 -13.89 -2.70
C LEU A 135 1.51 -13.11 -3.24
N PHE A 136 2.37 -12.58 -2.39
CA PHE A 136 3.62 -11.92 -2.80
C PHE A 136 4.48 -12.88 -3.64
N ASN A 137 4.76 -14.09 -3.13
CA ASN A 137 5.60 -15.06 -3.82
C ASN A 137 4.99 -15.56 -5.15
N LEU A 138 3.66 -15.56 -5.29
CA LEU A 138 2.99 -15.86 -6.56
C LEU A 138 3.17 -14.74 -7.59
N MET A 139 3.35 -13.51 -7.15
CA MET A 139 3.56 -12.34 -8.00
C MET A 139 5.03 -12.13 -8.36
N ASP A 140 5.95 -12.45 -7.46
CA ASP A 140 7.42 -12.42 -7.64
C ASP A 140 7.83 -13.54 -8.59
N THR A 141 7.77 -13.25 -9.90
CA THR A 141 7.91 -14.27 -10.95
C THR A 141 9.35 -14.71 -11.18
N ASP A 142 10.32 -13.86 -10.90
CA ASP A 142 11.75 -14.17 -10.99
C ASP A 142 12.36 -14.62 -9.66
N GLN A 143 11.56 -14.65 -8.58
CA GLN A 143 11.92 -15.11 -7.25
C GLN A 143 13.13 -14.38 -6.64
N ASN A 144 13.28 -13.11 -6.97
CA ASN A 144 14.39 -12.29 -6.45
C ASN A 144 14.08 -11.67 -5.07
N GLY A 145 12.88 -11.89 -4.52
CA GLY A 145 12.43 -11.35 -3.24
C GLY A 145 11.98 -9.89 -3.30
N ARG A 146 11.85 -9.34 -4.50
CA ARG A 146 11.37 -7.99 -4.79
C ARG A 146 10.23 -8.07 -5.78
N LEU A 147 9.22 -7.29 -5.61
CA LEU A 147 8.06 -7.25 -6.49
C LEU A 147 8.02 -5.90 -7.21
N THR A 148 8.26 -5.94 -8.50
CA THR A 148 8.16 -4.75 -9.35
C THR A 148 6.71 -4.43 -9.71
N ALA A 149 6.42 -3.19 -10.12
CA ALA A 149 5.10 -2.81 -10.60
C ALA A 149 4.66 -3.65 -11.81
N LEU A 150 5.61 -4.09 -12.66
CA LEU A 150 5.31 -4.91 -13.83
C LEU A 150 4.84 -6.31 -13.42
N GLU A 151 5.51 -6.95 -12.47
CA GLU A 151 5.12 -8.25 -11.94
C GLU A 151 3.77 -8.18 -11.24
N PHE A 152 3.58 -7.17 -10.39
CA PHE A 152 2.32 -6.94 -9.69
C PHE A 152 1.12 -6.81 -10.66
N ILE A 153 1.30 -6.06 -11.75
CA ILE A 153 0.24 -5.85 -12.75
C ILE A 153 0.03 -7.11 -13.60
N LYS A 154 1.10 -7.84 -13.95
CA LYS A 154 1.02 -9.05 -14.79
C LYS A 154 0.22 -10.19 -14.16
N THR A 155 0.06 -10.23 -12.86
CA THR A 155 -0.70 -11.29 -12.18
C THR A 155 -2.16 -11.34 -12.61
N GLY A 156 -2.69 -10.26 -13.17
CA GLY A 156 -4.07 -10.16 -13.63
C GLY A 156 -5.13 -10.23 -12.52
N LYS A 157 -4.74 -10.16 -11.25
CA LYS A 157 -5.68 -10.13 -10.11
C LYS A 157 -6.55 -8.89 -10.16
N VAL A 158 -5.96 -7.74 -10.46
CA VAL A 158 -6.67 -6.47 -10.63
C VAL A 158 -6.75 -6.17 -12.12
N LYS A 159 -7.93 -6.34 -12.73
CA LYS A 159 -8.12 -6.14 -14.17
C LYS A 159 -7.92 -4.68 -14.61
N ASP A 160 -8.29 -3.73 -13.76
CA ASP A 160 -8.07 -2.31 -14.00
C ASP A 160 -6.60 -1.97 -13.73
N GLN A 161 -5.86 -1.74 -14.81
CA GLN A 161 -4.42 -1.43 -14.73
C GLN A 161 -4.11 -0.13 -13.98
N GLN A 162 -5.00 0.87 -14.06
CA GLN A 162 -4.81 2.11 -13.33
C GLN A 162 -4.98 1.90 -11.83
N LEU A 163 -6.02 1.17 -11.43
CA LEU A 163 -6.22 0.77 -10.04
C LEU A 163 -5.06 -0.10 -9.53
N ALA A 164 -4.56 -1.04 -10.33
CA ALA A 164 -3.40 -1.85 -9.97
C ALA A 164 -2.15 -1.00 -9.69
N LYS A 165 -1.90 0.03 -10.50
CA LYS A 165 -0.80 0.99 -10.27
C LYS A 165 -1.00 1.80 -9.00
N GLU A 166 -2.22 2.22 -8.70
CA GLU A 166 -2.54 2.97 -7.49
C GLU A 166 -2.37 2.12 -6.24
N ILE A 167 -2.79 0.85 -6.29
CA ILE A 167 -2.58 -0.12 -5.20
C ILE A 167 -1.09 -0.37 -4.98
N PHE A 168 -0.32 -0.61 -6.05
CA PHE A 168 1.12 -0.77 -5.97
C PHE A 168 1.78 0.44 -5.31
N SER A 169 1.45 1.65 -5.76
CA SER A 169 1.98 2.90 -5.19
C SER A 169 1.59 3.12 -3.72
N ALA A 170 0.44 2.59 -3.27
CA ALA A 170 0.04 2.65 -1.87
C ALA A 170 0.78 1.62 -1.00
N LEU A 171 1.23 0.52 -1.59
CA LEU A 171 2.09 -0.48 -0.94
C LEU A 171 3.55 -0.02 -0.86
N ASP A 172 4.05 0.65 -1.91
CA ASP A 172 5.40 1.21 -2.06
C ASP A 172 5.52 2.50 -1.22
N THR A 173 5.78 2.33 0.07
CA THR A 173 5.78 3.44 1.05
C THR A 173 7.06 4.25 1.03
N ASP A 174 8.17 3.71 0.54
CA ASP A 174 9.45 4.39 0.40
C ASP A 174 9.66 4.99 -1.00
N GLY A 175 8.78 4.67 -1.96
CA GLY A 175 8.78 5.24 -3.31
C GLY A 175 9.89 4.71 -4.22
N ASN A 176 10.53 3.60 -3.87
CA ASN A 176 11.65 3.05 -4.62
C ASN A 176 11.23 2.22 -5.86
N LYS A 177 9.92 2.03 -6.08
CA LYS A 177 9.28 1.29 -7.17
C LYS A 177 9.47 -0.23 -7.14
N GLU A 178 9.86 -0.75 -6.01
CA GLU A 178 9.97 -2.17 -5.71
C GLU A 178 9.33 -2.42 -4.34
N LEU A 179 8.68 -3.55 -4.16
CA LEU A 179 8.15 -3.97 -2.87
C LEU A 179 9.00 -5.10 -2.32
N ILE A 180 9.38 -5.01 -1.07
CA ILE A 180 9.92 -6.12 -0.29
C ILE A 180 8.86 -6.65 0.68
N ILE A 181 8.99 -7.91 1.10
CA ILE A 181 8.01 -8.54 2.00
C ILE A 181 7.69 -7.69 3.25
N PRO A 182 8.65 -7.12 4.00
CA PRO A 182 8.32 -6.32 5.18
C PRO A 182 7.45 -5.09 4.89
N GLU A 183 7.70 -4.41 3.78
CA GLU A 183 6.94 -3.24 3.35
C GLU A 183 5.53 -3.64 2.93
N TYR A 184 5.42 -4.65 2.05
CA TYR A 184 4.16 -5.21 1.60
C TYR A 184 3.28 -5.65 2.79
N LEU A 185 3.83 -6.40 3.74
CA LEU A 185 3.10 -6.89 4.91
C LEU A 185 2.62 -5.76 5.84
N ARG A 186 3.36 -4.67 5.94
CA ARG A 186 3.00 -3.53 6.79
C ARG A 186 1.70 -2.87 6.35
N VAL A 187 1.54 -2.64 5.06
CA VAL A 187 0.33 -2.03 4.50
C VAL A 187 -0.78 -3.06 4.40
N TRP A 188 -0.48 -4.25 3.88
CA TRP A 188 -1.43 -5.36 3.79
C TRP A 188 -2.11 -5.66 5.13
N GLY A 189 -1.34 -5.78 6.20
CA GLY A 189 -1.87 -6.08 7.54
C GLY A 189 -2.88 -5.03 8.03
N LYS A 190 -2.63 -3.75 7.75
CA LYS A 190 -3.59 -2.68 8.04
C LYS A 190 -4.86 -2.86 7.22
N TRP A 191 -4.75 -3.05 5.92
CA TRP A 191 -5.91 -3.22 5.04
C TRP A 191 -6.74 -4.46 5.41
N ALA A 192 -6.10 -5.59 5.71
CA ALA A 192 -6.78 -6.82 6.09
C ALA A 192 -7.61 -6.66 7.39
N ARG A 193 -7.14 -5.82 8.32
CA ARG A 193 -7.87 -5.46 9.55
C ARG A 193 -8.84 -4.29 9.35
N ASN A 194 -9.03 -3.82 8.11
CA ASN A 194 -9.87 -2.66 7.77
C ASN A 194 -9.42 -1.35 8.44
N ILE A 195 -8.12 -1.21 8.62
CA ILE A 195 -7.47 -0.01 9.16
C ILE A 195 -6.87 0.75 7.97
N SER A 196 -7.18 2.03 7.84
CA SER A 196 -6.52 2.89 6.84
C SER A 196 -5.01 3.00 7.14
N PRO A 197 -4.17 3.00 6.11
CA PRO A 197 -2.71 3.12 6.26
C PRO A 197 -2.26 4.39 6.97
#